data_d438a95d7231e535b2ba61bb5812f519
#
_entry.id   d438a95d7231e535b2ba61bb5812f519
#
_cell.length_a   1.000
_cell.length_b   1.000
_cell.length_c   1.000
_cell.angle_alpha   90.00
_cell.angle_beta   90.00
_cell.angle_gamma   90.00
#
_symmetry.space_group_name_H-M   'P 1'
#
loop_
_entity.id
_entity.type
_entity.pdbx_description
1 polymer ?
#
loop_
_entity_poly.entity_id
_entity_poly.type
_entity_poly.pdbx_seq_one_letter_code
_entity_poly.pdbx_strand_id
1 'polypeptide(L)'
;MQTFLSFESSVDDQIIASKENELAINALQENKKYVYLYGPNKSGKSSLAKKFSIINNKKLIHDIPDQLEFETDVYLDFNQLPLKSENFFHFLQYFISNNLNLTIFSNHSLDIKSSNTEIIPDTLSRLKSFTFVSIEPPQDELLFLLVEKFLKKKSISVQPKIIFHIIKFIERTYEDALGAAEVINHLLYENNHNINLSLISEYYEQI
;
A
#
# COMPACT_ATOMS: atom_id res chain seq x y z
N MET A 1 -8.26 17.93 8.08
CA MET A 1 -9.62 17.44 7.78
C MET A 1 -9.44 16.32 6.78
N GLN A 2 -9.57 15.06 7.21
CA GLN A 2 -9.38 13.91 6.34
C GLN A 2 -10.65 13.71 5.53
N THR A 3 -10.53 13.71 4.23
CA THR A 3 -11.65 13.53 3.30
C THR A 3 -11.72 12.07 2.87
N PHE A 4 -12.83 11.40 3.16
CA PHE A 4 -13.12 10.12 2.54
C PHE A 4 -13.41 10.37 1.06
N LEU A 5 -12.60 9.79 0.19
CA LEU A 5 -12.93 9.71 -1.23
C LEU A 5 -14.03 8.67 -1.41
N SER A 6 -15.29 9.10 -1.28
CA SER A 6 -16.47 8.26 -1.48
C SER A 6 -16.72 8.10 -2.98
N PHE A 7 -16.38 6.94 -3.51
CA PHE A 7 -17.04 6.37 -4.68
C PHE A 7 -17.83 5.15 -4.22
N GLU A 8 -19.00 4.89 -4.78
CA GLU A 8 -19.85 3.73 -4.50
C GLU A 8 -19.07 2.44 -4.82
N SER A 9 -18.33 1.97 -3.85
CA SER A 9 -17.62 0.69 -3.87
C SER A 9 -17.84 0.02 -2.51
N SER A 10 -17.86 -1.30 -2.51
CA SER A 10 -17.94 -2.11 -1.29
C SER A 10 -16.97 -1.58 -0.23
N VAL A 11 -17.26 -1.76 1.05
CA VAL A 11 -16.42 -1.32 2.20
C VAL A 11 -14.95 -1.76 2.04
N ASP A 12 -14.69 -2.78 1.21
CA ASP A 12 -13.38 -3.33 0.90
C ASP A 12 -12.46 -2.40 0.08
N ASP A 13 -13.03 -1.54 -0.75
CA ASP A 13 -12.26 -0.70 -1.69
C ASP A 13 -12.03 0.75 -1.21
N GLN A 14 -12.46 1.10 0.01
CA GLN A 14 -12.26 2.44 0.54
C GLN A 14 -10.80 2.67 0.94
N ILE A 15 -10.14 3.58 0.23
CA ILE A 15 -8.81 4.07 0.58
C ILE A 15 -8.97 5.19 1.61
N ILE A 16 -8.31 5.06 2.76
CA ILE A 16 -8.21 6.15 3.74
C ILE A 16 -7.14 7.10 3.22
N ALA A 17 -7.58 8.28 2.76
CA ALA A 17 -6.63 9.35 2.40
C ALA A 17 -6.06 9.97 3.68
N SER A 18 -4.75 10.02 3.78
CA SER A 18 -4.00 10.52 4.92
C SER A 18 -2.71 11.20 4.45
N LYS A 19 -2.05 11.92 5.33
CA LYS A 19 -0.74 12.55 5.02
C LYS A 19 0.33 11.52 4.63
N GLU A 20 0.22 10.28 5.11
CA GLU A 20 1.16 9.20 4.83
C GLU A 20 1.08 8.71 3.37
N ASN A 21 -0.08 8.88 2.71
CA ASN A 21 -0.29 8.45 1.32
C ASN A 21 -0.69 9.58 0.35
N GLU A 22 -0.70 10.82 0.82
CA GLU A 22 -1.12 11.98 0.04
C GLU A 22 -0.30 12.16 -1.24
N LEU A 23 1.03 12.04 -1.14
CA LEU A 23 1.91 12.17 -2.31
C LEU A 23 1.64 11.08 -3.34
N ALA A 24 1.36 9.86 -2.88
CA ALA A 24 1.04 8.74 -3.74
C ALA A 24 -0.30 8.96 -4.47
N ILE A 25 -1.31 9.40 -3.75
CA ILE A 25 -2.63 9.71 -4.32
C ILE A 25 -2.51 10.85 -5.34
N ASN A 26 -1.81 11.93 -5.01
CA ASN A 26 -1.62 13.07 -5.92
C ASN A 26 -0.90 12.67 -7.20
N ALA A 27 0.18 11.87 -7.10
CA ALA A 27 0.91 11.39 -8.28
C ALA A 27 0.03 10.55 -9.21
N LEU A 28 -0.88 9.75 -8.65
CA LEU A 28 -1.83 8.94 -9.41
C LEU A 28 -2.97 9.78 -10.01
N GLN A 29 -3.45 10.81 -9.31
CA GLN A 29 -4.45 11.76 -9.80
C GLN A 29 -3.92 12.62 -10.94
N GLU A 30 -2.67 13.11 -10.82
CA GLU A 30 -1.98 13.88 -11.86
C GLU A 30 -1.62 13.01 -13.08
N ASN A 31 -1.79 11.71 -12.98
CA ASN A 31 -1.48 10.73 -14.03
C ASN A 31 -0.06 10.91 -14.60
N LYS A 32 0.93 11.07 -13.72
CA LYS A 32 2.34 11.24 -14.11
C LYS A 32 2.82 10.08 -14.96
N LYS A 33 3.71 10.37 -15.90
CA LYS A 33 4.11 9.46 -16.98
C LYS A 33 4.85 8.22 -16.47
N TYR A 34 5.89 8.41 -15.65
CA TYR A 34 6.69 7.36 -15.07
C TYR A 34 6.71 7.52 -13.55
N VAL A 35 6.07 6.61 -12.84
CA VAL A 35 5.99 6.64 -11.37
C VAL A 35 6.50 5.34 -10.78
N TYR A 36 7.37 5.45 -9.80
CA TYR A 36 7.77 4.36 -8.93
C TYR A 36 7.20 4.63 -7.54
N LEU A 37 6.12 3.94 -7.21
CA LEU A 37 5.41 4.09 -5.94
C LEU A 37 5.78 2.93 -5.02
N TYR A 38 6.33 3.24 -3.86
CA TYR A 38 6.77 2.23 -2.91
C TYR A 38 6.25 2.51 -1.50
N GLY A 39 6.30 1.50 -0.63
CA GLY A 39 5.87 1.63 0.75
C GLY A 39 5.79 0.29 1.47
N PRO A 40 5.52 0.29 2.78
CA PRO A 40 5.46 -0.92 3.59
C PRO A 40 4.42 -1.92 3.08
N ASN A 41 4.55 -3.17 3.50
CA ASN A 41 3.51 -4.19 3.29
C ASN A 41 2.17 -3.70 3.85
N LYS A 42 1.06 -4.15 3.25
CA LYS A 42 -0.31 -3.80 3.67
C LYS A 42 -0.65 -2.29 3.63
N SER A 43 0.22 -1.43 3.11
CA SER A 43 -0.01 0.03 3.02
C SER A 43 -1.08 0.45 1.99
N GLY A 44 -1.72 -0.51 1.31
CA GLY A 44 -2.81 -0.24 0.37
C GLY A 44 -2.37 0.02 -1.07
N LYS A 45 -1.10 -0.25 -1.44
CA LYS A 45 -0.58 -0.09 -2.81
C LYS A 45 -1.44 -0.80 -3.86
N SER A 46 -1.74 -2.08 -3.65
CA SER A 46 -2.57 -2.87 -4.58
C SER A 46 -4.00 -2.33 -4.68
N SER A 47 -4.55 -1.79 -3.59
CA SER A 47 -5.86 -1.12 -3.61
C SER A 47 -5.80 0.18 -4.41
N LEU A 48 -4.72 0.96 -4.28
CA LEU A 48 -4.47 2.14 -5.10
C LEU A 48 -4.31 1.76 -6.57
N ALA A 49 -3.48 0.75 -6.87
CA ALA A 49 -3.26 0.27 -8.23
C ALA A 49 -4.58 -0.15 -8.88
N LYS A 50 -5.40 -0.97 -8.22
CA LYS A 50 -6.71 -1.41 -8.71
C LYS A 50 -7.67 -0.24 -8.94
N LYS A 51 -7.81 0.67 -7.97
CA LYS A 51 -8.71 1.81 -8.07
C LYS A 51 -8.31 2.77 -9.19
N PHE A 52 -7.04 3.17 -9.22
CA PHE A 52 -6.55 4.14 -10.20
C PHE A 52 -6.34 3.54 -11.59
N SER A 53 -6.20 2.22 -11.74
CA SER A 53 -6.21 1.59 -13.06
C SER A 53 -7.56 1.80 -13.77
N ILE A 54 -8.65 1.73 -13.02
CA ILE A 54 -10.00 1.99 -13.53
C ILE A 54 -10.18 3.49 -13.84
N ILE A 55 -9.82 4.37 -12.89
CA ILE A 55 -9.99 5.83 -13.03
C ILE A 55 -9.18 6.36 -14.22
N ASN A 56 -7.95 5.91 -14.38
CA ASN A 56 -7.02 6.40 -15.39
C ASN A 56 -7.05 5.56 -16.68
N ASN A 57 -7.97 4.59 -16.77
CA ASN A 57 -8.10 3.66 -17.91
C ASN A 57 -6.77 2.99 -18.30
N LYS A 58 -6.05 2.45 -17.29
CA LYS A 58 -4.77 1.77 -17.45
C LYS A 58 -4.91 0.27 -17.23
N LYS A 59 -4.13 -0.51 -17.97
CA LYS A 59 -4.07 -1.96 -17.77
C LYS A 59 -3.31 -2.27 -16.48
N LEU A 60 -3.95 -2.98 -15.55
CA LEU A 60 -3.30 -3.49 -14.34
C LEU A 60 -2.69 -4.87 -14.63
N ILE A 61 -1.42 -5.04 -14.33
CA ILE A 61 -0.69 -6.31 -14.43
C ILE A 61 0.07 -6.60 -13.15
N HIS A 62 0.30 -7.88 -12.88
CA HIS A 62 1.00 -8.36 -11.68
C HIS A 62 2.33 -9.05 -11.99
N ASP A 63 2.59 -9.33 -13.28
CA ASP A 63 3.80 -9.95 -13.78
C ASP A 63 4.26 -9.26 -15.07
N ILE A 64 5.53 -9.40 -15.38
CA ILE A 64 6.11 -8.93 -16.64
C ILE A 64 5.97 -10.05 -17.66
N PRO A 65 5.18 -9.87 -18.74
CA PRO A 65 4.99 -10.89 -19.74
C PRO A 65 6.25 -11.06 -20.62
N ASP A 66 6.45 -12.27 -21.15
CA ASP A 66 7.55 -12.57 -22.05
C ASP A 66 7.45 -11.80 -23.38
N GLN A 67 6.23 -11.56 -23.85
CA GLN A 67 5.96 -10.77 -25.06
C GLN A 67 5.38 -9.40 -24.65
N LEU A 68 6.01 -8.34 -25.13
CA LEU A 68 5.63 -6.96 -24.81
C LEU A 68 4.76 -6.39 -25.94
N GLU A 69 3.44 -6.49 -25.76
CA GLU A 69 2.43 -5.97 -26.68
C GLU A 69 1.43 -5.12 -25.90
N PHE A 70 1.80 -3.87 -25.61
CA PHE A 70 0.94 -2.93 -24.91
C PHE A 70 0.56 -1.78 -25.82
N GLU A 71 -0.74 -1.58 -25.99
CA GLU A 71 -1.31 -0.42 -26.71
C GLU A 71 -1.72 0.72 -25.76
N THR A 72 -1.72 0.44 -24.45
CA THR A 72 -2.20 1.36 -23.41
C THR A 72 -1.18 1.49 -22.28
N ASP A 73 -1.34 2.53 -21.51
CA ASP A 73 -0.62 2.74 -20.25
C ASP A 73 -0.82 1.59 -19.27
N VAL A 74 0.18 1.34 -18.42
CA VAL A 74 0.18 0.18 -17.52
C VAL A 74 0.46 0.59 -16.07
N TYR A 75 -0.24 -0.09 -15.17
CA TYR A 75 0.08 -0.22 -13.75
C TYR A 75 0.64 -1.61 -13.48
N LEU A 76 1.89 -1.68 -13.03
CA LEU A 76 2.56 -2.90 -12.61
C LEU A 76 2.54 -2.97 -11.08
N ASP A 77 1.70 -3.85 -10.53
CA ASP A 77 1.66 -4.13 -9.09
C ASP A 77 2.51 -5.37 -8.80
N PHE A 78 3.77 -5.15 -8.46
CA PHE A 78 4.78 -6.19 -8.35
C PHE A 78 5.57 -6.08 -7.05
N ASN A 79 5.38 -7.04 -6.16
CA ASN A 79 5.96 -6.99 -4.82
C ASN A 79 7.49 -7.08 -4.81
N GLN A 80 8.08 -7.85 -5.73
CA GLN A 80 9.52 -8.11 -5.75
C GLN A 80 10.06 -7.95 -7.17
N LEU A 81 10.50 -6.75 -7.51
CA LEU A 81 11.01 -6.43 -8.84
C LEU A 81 12.25 -7.26 -9.20
N PRO A 82 12.29 -7.83 -10.41
CA PRO A 82 13.43 -8.58 -10.90
C PRO A 82 14.52 -7.63 -11.43
N LEU A 83 15.12 -6.84 -10.54
CA LEU A 83 16.05 -5.76 -10.87
C LEU A 83 17.33 -6.22 -11.59
N LYS A 84 17.66 -7.52 -11.50
CA LYS A 84 18.78 -8.17 -12.18
C LYS A 84 18.39 -8.79 -13.52
N SER A 85 17.10 -8.75 -13.89
CA SER A 85 16.60 -9.39 -15.11
C SER A 85 16.70 -8.46 -16.32
N GLU A 86 17.23 -8.97 -17.41
CA GLU A 86 17.21 -8.31 -18.71
C GLU A 86 15.76 -8.06 -19.18
N ASN A 87 14.84 -8.96 -18.87
CA ASN A 87 13.42 -8.79 -19.20
C ASN A 87 12.83 -7.55 -18.56
N PHE A 88 13.23 -7.23 -17.31
CA PHE A 88 12.78 -5.99 -16.66
C PHE A 88 13.36 -4.74 -17.34
N PHE A 89 14.62 -4.78 -17.76
CA PHE A 89 15.21 -3.70 -18.55
C PHE A 89 14.45 -3.51 -19.86
N HIS A 90 14.18 -4.57 -20.61
CA HIS A 90 13.43 -4.52 -21.86
C HIS A 90 12.01 -4.01 -21.65
N PHE A 91 11.37 -4.41 -20.55
CA PHE A 91 10.05 -3.90 -20.17
C PHE A 91 10.06 -2.39 -19.96
N LEU A 92 10.98 -1.83 -19.17
CA LEU A 92 11.12 -0.39 -18.97
C LEU A 92 11.41 0.32 -20.29
N GLN A 93 12.34 -0.22 -21.09
CA GLN A 93 12.71 0.34 -22.38
C GLN A 93 11.51 0.38 -23.34
N TYR A 94 10.66 -0.66 -23.35
CA TYR A 94 9.46 -0.71 -24.17
C TYR A 94 8.53 0.47 -23.90
N PHE A 95 8.21 0.78 -22.64
CA PHE A 95 7.32 1.89 -22.27
C PHE A 95 7.95 3.24 -22.62
N ILE A 96 9.24 3.41 -22.40
CA ILE A 96 9.96 4.63 -22.74
C ILE A 96 9.97 4.86 -24.26
N SER A 97 10.29 3.83 -25.04
CA SER A 97 10.40 3.94 -26.50
C SER A 97 9.05 4.15 -27.20
N ASN A 98 7.97 3.57 -26.68
CA ASN A 98 6.62 3.71 -27.22
C ASN A 98 5.87 4.90 -26.62
N ASN A 99 6.51 5.70 -25.77
CA ASN A 99 5.91 6.87 -25.13
C ASN A 99 4.66 6.56 -24.29
N LEU A 100 4.55 5.34 -23.76
CA LEU A 100 3.47 4.88 -22.90
C LEU A 100 3.80 5.18 -21.41
N ASN A 101 2.77 5.45 -20.61
CA ASN A 101 2.94 5.68 -19.18
C ASN A 101 3.08 4.36 -18.44
N LEU A 102 3.96 4.35 -17.44
CA LEU A 102 4.18 3.20 -16.56
C LEU A 102 4.20 3.65 -15.09
N THR A 103 3.34 3.04 -14.28
CA THR A 103 3.42 3.18 -12.84
C THR A 103 3.75 1.84 -12.22
N ILE A 104 4.80 1.78 -11.43
CA ILE A 104 5.25 0.57 -10.72
C ILE A 104 4.91 0.72 -9.24
N PHE A 105 4.25 -0.28 -8.67
CA PHE A 105 3.97 -0.40 -7.24
C PHE A 105 4.87 -1.47 -6.65
N SER A 106 5.63 -1.14 -5.60
CA SER A 106 6.60 -2.06 -4.99
C SER A 106 6.63 -1.96 -3.47
N ASN A 107 7.08 -3.02 -2.81
CA ASN A 107 7.33 -3.00 -1.37
C ASN A 107 8.72 -2.41 -1.02
N HIS A 108 9.60 -2.29 -2.00
CA HIS A 108 10.98 -1.88 -1.77
C HIS A 108 11.26 -0.46 -2.25
N SER A 109 11.89 0.34 -1.40
CA SER A 109 12.53 1.58 -1.84
C SER A 109 13.77 1.21 -2.66
N LEU A 110 13.98 1.92 -3.77
CA LEU A 110 15.22 1.80 -4.54
C LEU A 110 16.14 2.94 -4.13
N ASP A 111 17.25 2.59 -3.48
CA ASP A 111 18.32 3.54 -3.27
C ASP A 111 19.16 3.66 -4.56
N ILE A 112 18.72 4.58 -5.42
CA ILE A 112 19.37 4.86 -6.72
C ILE A 112 20.77 5.48 -6.52
N LYS A 113 21.09 5.96 -5.31
CA LYS A 113 22.34 6.67 -5.00
C LYS A 113 23.41 5.74 -4.45
N SER A 114 23.06 4.59 -3.90
CA SER A 114 24.05 3.66 -3.36
C SER A 114 24.69 2.84 -4.48
N SER A 115 26.01 2.79 -4.49
CA SER A 115 26.79 1.96 -5.43
C SER A 115 26.67 0.45 -5.18
N ASN A 116 25.95 0.04 -4.14
CA ASN A 116 25.74 -1.36 -3.75
C ASN A 116 24.42 -1.96 -4.29
N THR A 117 23.76 -1.30 -5.21
CA THR A 117 22.54 -1.82 -5.78
C THR A 117 22.86 -2.97 -6.75
N GLU A 118 22.27 -4.13 -6.48
CA GLU A 118 22.29 -5.30 -7.38
C GLU A 118 21.41 -5.07 -8.64
N ILE A 119 21.29 -3.82 -9.08
CA ILE A 119 20.51 -3.40 -10.25
C ILE A 119 21.43 -3.33 -11.46
N ILE A 120 20.99 -3.87 -12.59
CA ILE A 120 21.69 -3.69 -13.86
C ILE A 120 21.87 -2.19 -14.14
N PRO A 121 23.07 -1.69 -14.47
CA PRO A 121 23.33 -0.26 -14.68
C PRO A 121 22.38 0.39 -15.68
N ASP A 122 22.00 -0.30 -16.74
CA ASP A 122 21.07 0.18 -17.75
C ASP A 122 19.64 0.30 -17.21
N THR A 123 19.20 -0.67 -16.39
CA THR A 123 17.92 -0.60 -15.67
C THR A 123 17.89 0.59 -14.71
N LEU A 124 18.97 0.81 -13.96
CA LEU A 124 19.10 1.96 -13.07
C LEU A 124 19.02 3.28 -13.83
N SER A 125 19.66 3.37 -14.99
CA SER A 125 19.59 4.56 -15.86
C SER A 125 18.15 4.87 -16.28
N ARG A 126 17.35 3.85 -16.63
CA ARG A 126 15.92 4.02 -16.97
C ARG A 126 15.08 4.45 -15.77
N LEU A 127 15.31 3.83 -14.61
CA LEU A 127 14.58 4.17 -13.39
C LEU A 127 14.85 5.61 -12.92
N LYS A 128 15.99 6.21 -13.25
CA LYS A 128 16.25 7.64 -12.96
C LYS A 128 15.28 8.60 -13.61
N SER A 129 14.55 8.18 -14.65
CA SER A 129 13.51 9.01 -15.28
C SER A 129 12.15 8.94 -14.56
N PHE A 130 12.02 8.04 -13.58
CA PHE A 130 10.78 7.87 -12.82
C PHE A 130 10.66 8.89 -11.68
N THR A 131 9.44 9.32 -11.41
CA THR A 131 9.11 10.04 -10.17
C THR A 131 8.95 9.02 -9.05
N PHE A 132 9.81 9.10 -8.03
CA PHE A 132 9.73 8.24 -6.85
C PHE A 132 8.77 8.83 -5.82
N VAL A 133 7.84 8.01 -5.37
CA VAL A 133 6.81 8.39 -4.38
C VAL A 133 6.69 7.31 -3.33
N SER A 134 6.77 7.70 -2.04
CA SER A 134 6.61 6.79 -0.92
C SER A 134 5.21 6.84 -0.31
N ILE A 135 4.79 5.71 0.25
CA ILE A 135 3.77 5.67 1.29
C ILE A 135 4.50 5.48 2.61
N GLU A 136 4.27 6.41 3.54
CA GLU A 136 4.96 6.40 4.82
C GLU A 136 4.30 5.43 5.81
N PRO A 137 5.04 4.97 6.86
CA PRO A 137 4.45 4.21 7.96
C PRO A 137 3.32 4.98 8.65
N PRO A 138 2.27 4.28 9.13
CA PRO A 138 1.11 4.94 9.72
C PRO A 138 1.47 5.57 11.07
N GLN A 139 0.96 6.78 11.31
CA GLN A 139 0.97 7.41 12.63
C GLN A 139 -0.31 7.05 13.40
N ASP A 140 -0.37 7.41 14.69
CA ASP A 140 -1.45 7.01 15.62
C ASP A 140 -2.86 7.29 15.08
N GLU A 141 -3.04 8.43 14.40
CA GLU A 141 -4.33 8.79 13.79
C GLU A 141 -4.74 7.82 12.68
N LEU A 142 -3.79 7.49 11.80
CA LEU A 142 -4.04 6.52 10.73
C LEU A 142 -4.18 5.11 11.28
N LEU A 143 -3.38 4.71 12.29
CA LEU A 143 -3.52 3.42 12.98
C LEU A 143 -4.94 3.24 13.52
N PHE A 144 -5.48 4.26 14.21
CA PHE A 144 -6.84 4.23 14.72
C PHE A 144 -7.86 3.95 13.60
N LEU A 145 -7.77 4.70 12.49
CA LEU A 145 -8.67 4.55 11.34
C LEU A 145 -8.55 3.18 10.65
N LEU A 146 -7.33 2.65 10.58
CA LEU A 146 -7.09 1.33 10.01
C LEU A 146 -7.70 0.23 10.87
N VAL A 147 -7.46 0.24 12.19
CA VAL A 147 -8.07 -0.72 13.13
C VAL A 147 -9.59 -0.64 13.06
N GLU A 148 -10.15 0.56 13.11
CA GLU A 148 -11.60 0.76 13.00
C GLU A 148 -12.14 0.21 11.67
N LYS A 149 -11.47 0.47 10.56
CA LYS A 149 -11.83 -0.06 9.24
C LYS A 149 -11.80 -1.58 9.19
N PHE A 150 -10.76 -2.21 9.75
CA PHE A 150 -10.64 -3.67 9.77
C PHE A 150 -11.72 -4.31 10.65
N LEU A 151 -12.07 -3.69 11.78
CA LEU A 151 -13.18 -4.13 12.63
C LEU A 151 -14.53 -4.01 11.91
N LYS A 152 -14.77 -2.89 11.23
CA LYS A 152 -15.99 -2.68 10.43
C LYS A 152 -16.16 -3.72 9.32
N LYS A 153 -15.08 -4.15 8.67
CA LYS A 153 -15.10 -5.25 7.69
C LYS A 153 -15.59 -6.58 8.28
N LYS A 154 -15.33 -6.79 9.56
CA LYS A 154 -15.80 -7.96 10.31
C LYS A 154 -17.15 -7.72 11.00
N SER A 155 -17.82 -6.60 10.72
CA SER A 155 -19.06 -6.18 11.37
C SER A 155 -18.93 -6.02 12.89
N ILE A 156 -17.73 -5.67 13.35
CA ILE A 156 -17.42 -5.46 14.77
C ILE A 156 -17.43 -3.96 15.05
N SER A 157 -18.12 -3.59 16.14
CA SER A 157 -18.10 -2.22 16.67
C SER A 157 -17.67 -2.23 18.12
N VAL A 158 -16.64 -1.45 18.43
CA VAL A 158 -16.14 -1.27 19.80
C VAL A 158 -16.09 0.22 20.14
N GLN A 159 -16.03 0.52 21.44
CA GLN A 159 -15.85 1.92 21.87
C GLN A 159 -14.48 2.44 21.43
N PRO A 160 -14.37 3.70 20.96
CA PRO A 160 -13.10 4.30 20.52
C PRO A 160 -11.95 4.16 21.52
N LYS A 161 -12.24 4.19 22.81
CA LYS A 161 -11.24 4.02 23.88
C LYS A 161 -10.51 2.67 23.81
N ILE A 162 -11.17 1.61 23.31
CA ILE A 162 -10.56 0.28 23.11
C ILE A 162 -9.49 0.36 22.03
N ILE A 163 -9.81 1.01 20.89
CA ILE A 163 -8.85 1.20 19.78
C ILE A 163 -7.69 2.10 20.25
N PHE A 164 -7.97 3.23 20.92
CA PHE A 164 -6.91 4.09 21.47
C PHE A 164 -6.02 3.39 22.49
N HIS A 165 -6.54 2.38 23.18
CA HIS A 165 -5.75 1.65 24.14
C HIS A 165 -4.84 0.64 23.43
N ILE A 166 -5.36 -0.15 22.50
CA ILE A 166 -4.59 -1.20 21.83
C ILE A 166 -3.45 -0.62 20.97
N ILE A 167 -3.64 0.52 20.31
CA ILE A 167 -2.58 1.14 19.49
C ILE A 167 -1.35 1.58 20.30
N LYS A 168 -1.42 1.61 21.63
CA LYS A 168 -0.26 1.90 22.49
C LYS A 168 0.69 0.71 22.63
N PHE A 169 0.22 -0.49 22.34
CA PHE A 169 0.96 -1.76 22.50
C PHE A 169 1.53 -2.27 21.18
N ILE A 170 1.15 -1.69 20.05
CA ILE A 170 1.55 -2.17 18.72
C ILE A 170 2.59 -1.23 18.09
N GLU A 171 3.36 -1.76 17.16
CA GLU A 171 4.25 -0.97 16.33
C GLU A 171 3.45 -0.13 15.31
N ARG A 172 4.09 0.91 14.79
CA ARG A 172 3.48 1.79 13.77
C ARG A 172 3.60 1.18 12.39
N THR A 173 3.00 0.01 12.21
CA THR A 173 2.94 -0.69 10.94
C THR A 173 1.50 -0.96 10.49
N TYR A 174 1.30 -1.11 9.19
CA TYR A 174 0.00 -1.49 8.65
C TYR A 174 -0.38 -2.93 9.02
N GLU A 175 0.61 -3.80 9.20
CA GLU A 175 0.44 -5.19 9.61
C GLU A 175 -0.04 -5.26 11.05
N ASP A 176 0.56 -4.47 11.96
CA ASP A 176 0.14 -4.45 13.37
C ASP A 176 -1.25 -3.84 13.55
N ALA A 177 -1.63 -2.87 12.72
CA ALA A 177 -3.02 -2.37 12.72
C ALA A 177 -4.03 -3.48 12.39
N LEU A 178 -3.69 -4.35 11.43
CA LEU A 178 -4.51 -5.52 11.10
C LEU A 178 -4.51 -6.52 12.26
N GLY A 179 -3.34 -6.83 12.81
CA GLY A 179 -3.17 -7.72 13.96
C GLY A 179 -3.97 -7.24 15.18
N ALA A 180 -3.95 -5.94 15.48
CA ALA A 180 -4.75 -5.36 16.56
C ALA A 180 -6.26 -5.59 16.38
N ALA A 181 -6.76 -5.45 15.16
CA ALA A 181 -8.17 -5.76 14.88
C ALA A 181 -8.48 -7.26 15.06
N GLU A 182 -7.53 -8.14 14.75
CA GLU A 182 -7.67 -9.58 14.98
C GLU A 182 -7.65 -9.93 16.46
N VAL A 183 -6.77 -9.29 17.25
CA VAL A 183 -6.73 -9.43 18.72
C VAL A 183 -8.05 -8.99 19.34
N ILE A 184 -8.59 -7.84 18.95
CA ILE A 184 -9.90 -7.38 19.44
C ILE A 184 -11.00 -8.40 19.10
N ASN A 185 -11.02 -8.93 17.88
CA ASN A 185 -11.98 -9.94 17.47
C ASN A 185 -11.87 -11.23 18.31
N HIS A 186 -10.65 -11.69 18.56
CA HIS A 186 -10.36 -12.87 19.38
C HIS A 186 -10.83 -12.67 20.82
N LEU A 187 -10.46 -11.56 21.46
CA LEU A 187 -10.87 -11.24 22.83
C LEU A 187 -12.39 -11.12 22.97
N LEU A 188 -13.09 -10.56 21.98
CA LEU A 188 -14.55 -10.51 21.98
C LEU A 188 -15.17 -11.91 21.92
N TYR A 189 -14.59 -12.81 21.11
CA TYR A 189 -15.07 -14.18 20.98
C TYR A 189 -14.92 -14.96 22.30
N GLU A 190 -13.74 -14.87 22.93
CA GLU A 190 -13.45 -15.58 24.20
C GLU A 190 -14.24 -15.04 25.39
N ASN A 191 -14.57 -13.75 25.40
CA ASN A 191 -15.21 -13.11 26.55
C ASN A 191 -16.69 -12.76 26.32
N ASN A 192 -17.41 -13.59 25.55
CA ASN A 192 -18.85 -13.40 25.28
C ASN A 192 -19.22 -11.99 24.81
N HIS A 193 -18.46 -11.46 23.86
CA HIS A 193 -18.58 -10.11 23.31
C HIS A 193 -18.35 -8.95 24.29
N ASN A 194 -17.72 -9.22 25.43
CA ASN A 194 -17.32 -8.20 26.39
C ASN A 194 -15.82 -7.95 26.27
N ILE A 195 -15.43 -6.71 25.99
CA ILE A 195 -14.03 -6.28 25.96
C ILE A 195 -13.85 -5.02 26.81
N ASN A 196 -12.76 -5.00 27.58
CA ASN A 196 -12.35 -3.87 28.38
C ASN A 196 -10.85 -3.61 28.25
N LEU A 197 -10.36 -2.52 28.85
CA LEU A 197 -8.95 -2.13 28.74
C LEU A 197 -8.00 -3.12 29.45
N SER A 198 -8.46 -3.72 30.57
CA SER A 198 -7.68 -4.69 31.33
C SER A 198 -7.35 -5.93 30.50
N LEU A 199 -8.35 -6.49 29.81
CA LEU A 199 -8.16 -7.66 28.95
C LEU A 199 -7.13 -7.42 27.85
N ILE A 200 -7.10 -6.19 27.26
CA ILE A 200 -6.10 -5.83 26.26
C ILE A 200 -4.71 -5.78 26.90
N SER A 201 -4.58 -5.12 28.06
CA SER A 201 -3.29 -5.03 28.75
C SER A 201 -2.77 -6.42 29.13
N GLU A 202 -3.61 -7.26 29.70
CA GLU A 202 -3.26 -8.64 30.09
C GLU A 202 -2.82 -9.49 28.89
N TYR A 203 -3.47 -9.32 27.73
CA TYR A 203 -3.08 -10.01 26.49
C TYR A 203 -1.66 -9.65 26.07
N TYR A 204 -1.31 -8.34 26.06
CA TYR A 204 0.01 -7.89 25.63
C TYR A 204 1.11 -8.03 26.70
N GLU A 205 0.77 -8.21 27.98
CA GLU A 205 1.74 -8.53 29.05
C GLU A 205 2.17 -10.01 29.02
N GLN A 206 1.41 -10.88 28.35
CA GLN A 206 1.70 -12.33 28.24
C GLN A 206 2.56 -12.70 27.02
N ILE A 207 2.77 -11.77 26.10
CA ILE A 207 3.56 -11.92 24.87
C ILE A 207 4.94 -11.29 25.07
#